data_a16b94fcee2cfc2c582760e3f965e35c
#
_entry.id   a16b94fcee2cfc2c582760e3f965e35c
#
_cell.length_a   1.000
_cell.length_b   1.000
_cell.length_c   1.000
_cell.angle_alpha   90.00
_cell.angle_beta   90.00
_cell.angle_gamma   90.00
#
_symmetry.space_group_name_H-M   'P 1'
#
loop_
_entity.id
_entity.type
_entity.pdbx_description
1 polymer ?
#
loop_
_entity_poly.entity_id
_entity_poly.type
_entity_poly.pdbx_seq_one_letter_code
_entity_poly.pdbx_strand_id
1 'polypeptide(L)'
;IFTDELFSSLKKVGIASSPEGGKPILTGVCFDNNDNKTNLVSTDSYRLAVNTVFDLPITDAGIVSFRSLNEVIKLFEENEGEIYINSSERELHFYNSVFYASVRKLEGSFPAYENLFPKENLFSIEVPKTKILEALDRSTVVAEGFIPVTLKILNENTLNISSTNKDIGGGSEEVDIKILGLEVGDLTNFEISFNTNFLIQGIEVLDGST
;
A
#
# COMPACT_ATOMS: atom_id res chain seq x y z
N ILE A 1 11.76 -17.70 -11.09
CA ILE A 1 10.70 -16.72 -10.86
C ILE A 1 11.29 -15.33 -10.93
N PHE A 2 10.55 -14.40 -11.49
CA PHE A 2 10.91 -12.99 -11.56
C PHE A 2 10.95 -12.41 -10.15
N THR A 3 12.12 -12.41 -9.56
CA THR A 3 12.39 -11.97 -8.19
C THR A 3 11.98 -10.53 -7.96
N ASP A 4 12.29 -9.68 -8.93
CA ASP A 4 12.06 -8.23 -8.85
C ASP A 4 10.57 -7.90 -8.75
N GLU A 5 9.71 -8.61 -9.49
CA GLU A 5 8.26 -8.39 -9.46
C GLU A 5 7.65 -8.80 -8.10
N LEU A 6 8.02 -9.97 -7.58
CA LEU A 6 7.52 -10.42 -6.28
C LEU A 6 8.00 -9.50 -5.14
N PHE A 7 9.28 -9.16 -5.12
CA PHE A 7 9.84 -8.33 -4.05
C PHE A 7 9.31 -6.90 -4.11
N SER A 8 9.18 -6.33 -5.31
CA SER A 8 8.50 -5.06 -5.51
C SER A 8 7.07 -5.11 -5.00
N SER A 9 6.32 -6.17 -5.35
CA SER A 9 4.94 -6.36 -4.91
C SER A 9 4.82 -6.51 -3.39
N LEU A 10 5.72 -7.28 -2.76
CA LEU A 10 5.77 -7.42 -1.30
C LEU A 10 6.06 -6.09 -0.59
N LYS A 11 6.96 -5.28 -1.12
CA LYS A 11 7.25 -3.93 -0.59
C LYS A 11 6.03 -3.01 -0.71
N LYS A 12 5.35 -3.04 -1.87
CA LYS A 12 4.15 -2.23 -2.12
C LYS A 12 3.03 -2.53 -1.13
N VAL A 13 2.78 -3.80 -0.83
CA VAL A 13 1.72 -4.15 0.13
C VAL A 13 2.18 -4.02 1.58
N GLY A 14 3.44 -4.27 1.85
CA GLY A 14 4.00 -4.29 3.20
C GLY A 14 3.82 -3.00 3.99
N ILE A 15 3.65 -1.87 3.31
CA ILE A 15 3.36 -0.57 3.93
C ILE A 15 2.11 -0.59 4.80
N ALA A 16 1.12 -1.42 4.46
CA ALA A 16 -0.14 -1.52 5.17
C ALA A 16 -0.14 -2.58 6.28
N SER A 17 0.97 -3.29 6.51
CA SER A 17 1.07 -4.21 7.63
C SER A 17 1.11 -3.46 8.96
N SER A 18 0.50 -4.04 9.99
CA SER A 18 0.52 -3.48 11.35
C SER A 18 1.93 -3.53 11.94
N PRO A 19 2.39 -2.49 12.64
CA PRO A 19 3.62 -2.60 13.42
C PRO A 19 3.46 -3.63 14.55
N GLU A 20 4.59 -4.11 15.07
CA GLU A 20 4.59 -5.04 16.21
C GLU A 20 3.81 -4.48 17.41
N GLY A 21 3.03 -5.34 18.07
CA GLY A 21 2.20 -4.98 19.24
C GLY A 21 0.69 -5.00 18.96
N GLY A 22 0.26 -5.13 17.70
CA GLY A 22 -1.14 -5.34 17.30
C GLY A 22 -1.56 -6.82 17.32
N LYS A 23 -2.58 -7.14 16.55
CA LYS A 23 -2.96 -8.53 16.27
C LYS A 23 -1.85 -9.18 15.43
N PRO A 24 -1.22 -10.29 15.85
CA PRO A 24 -0.09 -10.88 15.14
C PRO A 24 -0.36 -11.12 13.64
N ILE A 25 -1.58 -11.55 13.31
CA ILE A 25 -1.99 -11.83 11.94
C ILE A 25 -1.93 -10.61 11.02
N LEU A 26 -2.12 -9.40 11.56
CA LEU A 26 -2.06 -8.15 10.79
C LEU A 26 -0.63 -7.61 10.61
N THR A 27 0.36 -8.20 11.27
CA THR A 27 1.77 -7.87 11.03
C THR A 27 2.31 -8.53 9.75
N GLY A 28 1.50 -9.38 9.13
CA GLY A 28 1.88 -10.19 7.98
C GLY A 28 1.29 -9.73 6.65
N VAL A 29 1.88 -10.28 5.60
CA VAL A 29 1.31 -10.30 4.25
C VAL A 29 0.64 -11.65 4.05
N CYS A 30 -0.61 -11.63 3.65
CA CYS A 30 -1.37 -12.82 3.23
C CYS A 30 -1.09 -13.08 1.74
N PHE A 31 -0.78 -14.32 1.42
CA PHE A 31 -0.66 -14.82 0.05
C PHE A 31 -1.96 -15.55 -0.28
N ASP A 32 -2.89 -14.84 -0.87
CA ASP A 32 -4.19 -15.39 -1.25
C ASP A 32 -4.14 -15.92 -2.68
N ASN A 33 -3.98 -17.23 -2.78
CA ASN A 33 -3.84 -17.95 -4.04
C ASN A 33 -5.21 -18.23 -4.66
N ASN A 34 -5.38 -17.82 -5.92
CA ASN A 34 -6.58 -18.08 -6.69
C ASN A 34 -6.22 -18.39 -8.14
N ASP A 35 -6.28 -19.66 -8.52
CA ASP A 35 -5.87 -20.17 -9.84
C ASP A 35 -4.45 -19.73 -10.23
N ASN A 36 -4.30 -18.91 -11.29
CA ASN A 36 -3.02 -18.46 -11.83
C ASN A 36 -2.52 -17.16 -11.20
N LYS A 37 -3.21 -16.63 -10.21
CA LYS A 37 -2.84 -15.37 -9.56
C LYS A 37 -2.77 -15.53 -8.05
N THR A 38 -1.85 -14.79 -7.46
CA THR A 38 -1.72 -14.66 -6.01
C THR A 38 -1.91 -13.19 -5.64
N ASN A 39 -2.94 -12.90 -4.87
CA ASN A 39 -3.07 -11.59 -4.25
C ASN A 39 -2.19 -11.54 -3.01
N LEU A 40 -1.27 -10.60 -2.99
CA LEU A 40 -0.52 -10.24 -1.80
C LEU A 40 -1.31 -9.17 -1.07
N VAL A 41 -1.66 -9.42 0.18
CA VAL A 41 -2.59 -8.58 0.93
C VAL A 41 -2.04 -8.25 2.30
N SER A 42 -2.11 -7.00 2.70
CA SER A 42 -1.85 -6.58 4.08
C SER A 42 -2.82 -5.50 4.55
N THR A 43 -3.02 -5.43 5.85
CA THR A 43 -3.87 -4.41 6.50
C THR A 43 -3.47 -4.21 7.95
N ASP A 44 -3.59 -2.97 8.43
CA ASP A 44 -3.45 -2.60 9.84
C ASP A 44 -4.81 -2.26 10.49
N SER A 45 -5.92 -2.57 9.85
CA SER A 45 -7.31 -2.22 10.17
C SER A 45 -7.73 -0.80 9.79
N TYR A 46 -6.82 0.07 9.37
CA TYR A 46 -7.11 1.44 8.92
C TYR A 46 -6.89 1.61 7.43
N ARG A 47 -6.03 0.80 6.84
CA ARG A 47 -5.73 0.77 5.41
C ARG A 47 -5.55 -0.67 4.94
N LEU A 48 -5.75 -0.88 3.67
CA LEU A 48 -5.62 -2.15 2.97
C LEU A 48 -4.76 -1.94 1.74
N ALA A 49 -3.77 -2.82 1.54
CA ALA A 49 -2.99 -2.87 0.33
C ALA A 49 -3.12 -4.24 -0.32
N VAL A 50 -3.36 -4.26 -1.62
CA VAL A 50 -3.44 -5.47 -2.43
C VAL A 50 -2.62 -5.29 -3.70
N ASN A 51 -1.80 -6.27 -4.00
CA ASN A 51 -1.08 -6.36 -5.28
C ASN A 51 -1.19 -7.79 -5.81
N THR A 52 -1.44 -7.95 -7.09
CA THR A 52 -1.59 -9.26 -7.72
C THR A 52 -0.31 -9.64 -8.46
N VAL A 53 0.21 -10.83 -8.16
CA VAL A 53 1.33 -11.46 -8.85
C VAL A 53 0.79 -12.66 -9.62
N PHE A 54 1.20 -12.81 -10.88
CA PHE A 54 0.79 -13.92 -11.73
C PHE A 54 1.84 -15.03 -11.72
N ASP A 55 1.40 -16.27 -11.96
CA ASP A 55 2.23 -17.45 -12.11
C ASP A 55 3.22 -17.69 -10.96
N LEU A 56 2.84 -17.28 -9.75
CA LEU A 56 3.62 -17.60 -8.55
C LEU A 56 3.46 -19.10 -8.24
N PRO A 57 4.53 -19.93 -8.35
CA PRO A 57 4.41 -21.38 -8.26
C PRO A 57 4.35 -21.87 -6.80
N ILE A 58 3.63 -21.18 -5.95
CA ILE A 58 3.40 -21.57 -4.57
C ILE A 58 1.90 -21.73 -4.34
N THR A 59 1.53 -22.86 -3.84
CA THR A 59 0.19 -23.10 -3.29
C THR A 59 0.28 -23.01 -1.77
N ASP A 60 -0.69 -22.33 -1.14
CA ASP A 60 -0.77 -22.23 0.32
C ASP A 60 0.49 -21.62 0.98
N ALA A 61 0.87 -20.42 0.53
CA ALA A 61 1.93 -19.66 1.20
C ALA A 61 1.48 -19.10 2.57
N GLY A 62 0.17 -18.98 2.78
CA GLY A 62 -0.39 -18.55 4.06
C GLY A 62 -0.11 -17.06 4.36
N ILE A 63 0.11 -16.77 5.63
CA ILE A 63 0.40 -15.42 6.10
C ILE A 63 1.80 -15.40 6.69
N VAL A 64 2.61 -14.43 6.28
CA VAL A 64 4.01 -14.33 6.71
C VAL A 64 4.29 -12.92 7.21
N SER A 65 4.97 -12.78 8.35
CA SER A 65 5.34 -11.47 8.91
C SER A 65 6.07 -10.62 7.87
N PHE A 66 5.61 -9.40 7.65
CA PHE A 66 6.26 -8.48 6.71
C PHE A 66 7.68 -8.13 7.14
N ARG A 67 7.93 -8.02 8.45
CA ARG A 67 9.29 -7.83 8.96
C ARG A 67 10.22 -8.94 8.50
N SER A 68 9.81 -10.20 8.63
CA SER A 68 10.62 -11.34 8.19
C SER A 68 10.80 -11.37 6.67
N LEU A 69 9.74 -11.06 5.91
CA LEU A 69 9.83 -10.94 4.45
C LEU A 69 10.79 -9.83 4.03
N ASN A 70 10.77 -8.70 4.71
CA ASN A 70 11.66 -7.58 4.40
C ASN A 70 13.14 -7.92 4.63
N GLU A 71 13.46 -8.71 5.66
CA GLU A 71 14.83 -9.22 5.85
C GLU A 71 15.24 -10.21 4.74
N VAL A 72 14.32 -11.06 4.29
CA VAL A 72 14.55 -11.94 3.13
C VAL A 72 14.78 -11.11 1.87
N ILE A 73 13.95 -10.11 1.61
CA ILE A 73 14.09 -9.23 0.46
C ILE A 73 15.49 -8.58 0.44
N LYS A 74 15.91 -7.97 1.55
CA LYS A 74 17.25 -7.37 1.68
C LYS A 74 18.37 -8.36 1.38
N LEU A 75 18.26 -9.59 1.93
CA LEU A 75 19.27 -10.63 1.73
C LEU A 75 19.45 -10.98 0.26
N PHE A 76 18.37 -11.04 -0.50
CA PHE A 76 18.41 -11.48 -1.89
C PHE A 76 18.56 -10.33 -2.89
N GLU A 77 18.15 -9.10 -2.59
CA GLU A 77 18.38 -7.93 -3.46
C GLU A 77 19.84 -7.55 -3.60
N GLU A 78 20.66 -7.83 -2.59
CA GLU A 78 22.11 -7.61 -2.66
C GLU A 78 22.82 -8.63 -3.55
N ASN A 79 22.10 -9.67 -4.02
CA ASN A 79 22.68 -10.80 -4.74
C ASN A 79 21.86 -11.08 -6.00
N GLU A 80 22.42 -10.76 -7.14
CA GLU A 80 21.81 -11.04 -8.44
C GLU A 80 21.60 -12.54 -8.65
N GLY A 81 20.45 -12.93 -9.22
CA GLY A 81 20.18 -14.31 -9.63
C GLY A 81 18.72 -14.73 -9.44
N GLU A 82 18.43 -15.92 -9.94
CA GLU A 82 17.12 -16.55 -9.77
C GLU A 82 16.91 -16.97 -8.32
N ILE A 83 15.72 -16.74 -7.80
CA ILE A 83 15.30 -17.22 -6.48
C ILE A 83 14.23 -18.28 -6.65
N TYR A 84 14.38 -19.33 -5.90
CA TYR A 84 13.40 -20.39 -5.79
C TYR A 84 12.62 -20.19 -4.50
N ILE A 85 11.29 -20.36 -4.60
CA ILE A 85 10.39 -20.25 -3.47
C ILE A 85 9.65 -21.58 -3.32
N ASN A 86 9.57 -22.05 -2.08
CA ASN A 86 8.82 -23.25 -1.73
C ASN A 86 8.03 -23.01 -0.45
N SER A 87 6.88 -23.64 -0.35
CA SER A 87 6.02 -23.58 0.82
C SER A 87 5.91 -24.95 1.46
N SER A 88 6.10 -25.01 2.77
CA SER A 88 5.77 -26.14 3.63
C SER A 88 4.54 -25.82 4.48
N GLU A 89 4.08 -26.75 5.30
CA GLU A 89 2.94 -26.52 6.19
C GLU A 89 3.13 -25.29 7.11
N ARG A 90 4.37 -25.06 7.60
CA ARG A 90 4.64 -24.05 8.63
C ARG A 90 5.56 -22.93 8.19
N GLU A 91 6.23 -23.06 7.04
CA GLU A 91 7.29 -22.16 6.64
C GLU A 91 7.24 -21.88 5.14
N LEU A 92 7.68 -20.69 4.78
CA LEU A 92 7.98 -20.27 3.42
C LEU A 92 9.49 -20.20 3.27
N HIS A 93 10.02 -20.85 2.23
CA HIS A 93 11.43 -21.02 1.98
C HIS A 93 11.84 -20.24 0.73
N PHE A 94 12.94 -19.51 0.83
CA PHE A 94 13.57 -18.77 -0.25
C PHE A 94 15.00 -19.25 -0.40
N TYR A 95 15.43 -19.60 -1.59
CA TYR A 95 16.80 -20.08 -1.79
C TYR A 95 17.30 -19.83 -3.20
N ASN A 96 18.62 -19.73 -3.32
CA ASN A 96 19.37 -19.75 -4.55
C ASN A 96 20.63 -20.62 -4.37
N SER A 97 21.63 -20.51 -5.26
CA SER A 97 22.88 -21.26 -5.15
C SER A 97 23.76 -20.85 -3.96
N VAL A 98 23.51 -19.70 -3.34
CA VAL A 98 24.35 -19.09 -2.31
C VAL A 98 23.63 -19.01 -0.96
N PHE A 99 22.35 -18.65 -0.96
CA PHE A 99 21.56 -18.37 0.24
C PHE A 99 20.35 -19.30 0.37
N TYR A 100 20.02 -19.56 1.61
CA TYR A 100 18.77 -20.19 2.00
C TYR A 100 18.18 -19.42 3.19
N ALA A 101 16.94 -19.00 3.06
CA ALA A 101 16.18 -18.35 4.14
C ALA A 101 14.84 -19.08 4.34
N SER A 102 14.45 -19.27 5.58
CA SER A 102 13.15 -19.82 5.96
C SER A 102 12.44 -18.84 6.88
N VAL A 103 11.17 -18.59 6.61
CA VAL A 103 10.32 -17.72 7.41
C VAL A 103 9.07 -18.46 7.87
N ARG A 104 8.72 -18.29 9.14
CA ARG A 104 7.57 -18.95 9.73
C ARG A 104 6.27 -18.30 9.30
N LYS A 105 5.27 -19.12 8.97
CA LYS A 105 3.90 -18.66 8.74
C LYS A 105 3.26 -18.26 10.07
N LEU A 106 2.43 -17.23 10.03
CA LEU A 106 1.60 -16.82 11.16
C LEU A 106 0.36 -17.71 11.22
N GLU A 107 0.00 -18.13 12.43
CA GLU A 107 -1.20 -18.94 12.66
C GLU A 107 -2.43 -18.05 12.73
N GLY A 108 -3.51 -18.48 12.09
CA GLY A 108 -4.82 -17.81 12.09
C GLY A 108 -5.37 -17.57 10.70
N SER A 109 -6.53 -16.91 10.64
CA SER A 109 -7.20 -16.56 9.39
C SER A 109 -7.07 -15.08 9.11
N PHE A 110 -6.69 -14.73 7.88
CA PHE A 110 -6.68 -13.33 7.44
C PHE A 110 -8.11 -12.81 7.30
N PRO A 111 -8.39 -11.53 7.61
CA PRO A 111 -9.72 -10.97 7.43
C PRO A 111 -10.20 -11.05 5.97
N ALA A 112 -11.50 -11.26 5.78
CA ALA A 112 -12.12 -11.20 4.46
C ALA A 112 -12.06 -9.75 3.93
N TYR A 113 -11.16 -9.50 3.01
CA TYR A 113 -10.84 -8.16 2.49
C TYR A 113 -11.59 -7.80 1.22
N GLU A 114 -12.06 -8.79 0.46
CA GLU A 114 -12.68 -8.58 -0.86
C GLU A 114 -13.94 -7.71 -0.77
N ASN A 115 -14.67 -7.82 0.34
CA ASN A 115 -15.88 -7.04 0.58
C ASN A 115 -15.61 -5.58 0.95
N LEU A 116 -14.34 -5.20 1.17
CA LEU A 116 -13.94 -3.83 1.49
C LEU A 116 -13.79 -2.96 0.24
N PHE A 117 -13.64 -3.59 -0.93
CA PHE A 117 -13.57 -2.85 -2.19
C PHE A 117 -14.94 -2.30 -2.58
N PRO A 118 -15.04 -1.01 -2.90
CA PRO A 118 -16.27 -0.46 -3.45
C PRO A 118 -16.59 -1.12 -4.80
N LYS A 119 -17.85 -1.46 -5.01
CA LYS A 119 -18.30 -2.04 -6.29
C LYS A 119 -18.37 -1.00 -7.40
N GLU A 120 -18.59 0.25 -7.04
CA GLU A 120 -18.71 1.39 -7.94
C GLU A 120 -17.91 2.56 -7.37
N ASN A 121 -17.23 3.28 -8.25
CA ASN A 121 -16.56 4.54 -7.90
C ASN A 121 -17.50 5.70 -8.25
N LEU A 122 -17.59 6.68 -7.37
CA LEU A 122 -18.35 7.91 -7.65
C LEU A 122 -17.71 8.71 -8.79
N PHE A 123 -16.40 8.79 -8.79
CA PHE A 123 -15.56 9.43 -9.81
C PHE A 123 -14.10 8.99 -9.64
N SER A 124 -13.26 9.35 -10.59
CA SER A 124 -11.82 9.19 -10.52
C SER A 124 -11.14 10.54 -10.81
N ILE A 125 -9.99 10.74 -10.21
CA ILE A 125 -9.13 11.88 -10.53
C ILE A 125 -7.77 11.39 -11.02
N GLU A 126 -7.24 12.08 -12.02
CA GLU A 126 -5.87 11.93 -12.49
C GLU A 126 -5.07 13.12 -11.95
N VAL A 127 -3.97 12.83 -11.28
CA VAL A 127 -3.13 13.85 -10.66
C VAL A 127 -1.65 13.48 -10.81
N PRO A 128 -0.74 14.43 -11.16
CA PRO A 128 0.67 14.13 -11.25
C PRO A 128 1.24 13.70 -9.87
N LYS A 129 1.82 12.50 -9.82
CA LYS A 129 2.33 11.87 -8.57
C LYS A 129 3.29 12.79 -7.81
N THR A 130 4.24 13.41 -8.49
CA THR A 130 5.18 14.32 -7.86
C THR A 130 4.51 15.55 -7.26
N LYS A 131 3.50 16.11 -7.93
CA LYS A 131 2.79 17.30 -7.47
C LYS A 131 1.96 17.05 -6.23
N ILE A 132 1.24 15.92 -6.17
CA ILE A 132 0.46 15.60 -4.99
C ILE A 132 1.36 15.27 -3.79
N LEU A 133 2.48 14.57 -3.97
CA LEU A 133 3.44 14.29 -2.90
C LEU A 133 4.08 15.57 -2.37
N GLU A 134 4.55 16.48 -3.25
CA GLU A 134 5.09 17.78 -2.86
C GLU A 134 4.08 18.62 -2.07
N ALA A 135 2.80 18.63 -2.49
CA ALA A 135 1.75 19.37 -1.82
C ALA A 135 1.41 18.78 -0.44
N LEU A 136 1.38 17.44 -0.33
CA LEU A 136 1.20 16.75 0.93
C LEU A 136 2.34 17.05 1.91
N ASP A 137 3.59 16.99 1.46
CA ASP A 137 4.75 17.33 2.28
C ASP A 137 4.68 18.77 2.79
N ARG A 138 4.41 19.74 1.91
CA ARG A 138 4.30 21.15 2.33
C ARG A 138 3.14 21.40 3.28
N SER A 139 2.02 20.72 3.09
CA SER A 139 0.86 20.86 3.98
C SER A 139 1.12 20.34 5.39
N THR A 140 2.12 19.46 5.56
CA THR A 140 2.43 18.81 6.85
C THR A 140 3.59 19.44 7.61
N VAL A 141 4.40 20.30 6.97
CA VAL A 141 5.60 20.92 7.58
C VAL A 141 5.28 21.71 8.86
N VAL A 142 4.04 22.18 9.02
CA VAL A 142 3.60 22.99 10.18
C VAL A 142 3.18 22.13 11.37
N ALA A 143 3.32 20.80 11.29
CA ALA A 143 2.62 19.91 12.20
C ALA A 143 3.54 18.93 12.92
N GLU A 144 3.75 19.11 14.21
CA GLU A 144 4.21 18.04 15.10
C GLU A 144 3.01 17.14 15.47
N GLY A 145 3.10 15.83 15.13
CA GLY A 145 2.11 14.83 15.49
C GLY A 145 1.19 14.38 14.35
N PHE A 146 0.12 13.68 14.72
CA PHE A 146 -0.87 13.16 13.78
C PHE A 146 -1.82 14.27 13.34
N ILE A 147 -1.65 14.77 12.11
CA ILE A 147 -2.57 15.73 11.51
C ILE A 147 -3.19 15.13 10.27
N PRO A 148 -4.54 15.07 10.20
CA PRO A 148 -5.22 14.65 9.00
C PRO A 148 -5.05 15.71 7.90
N VAL A 149 -4.89 15.23 6.67
CA VAL A 149 -4.99 16.06 5.47
C VAL A 149 -6.38 15.95 4.89
N THR A 150 -6.94 17.08 4.49
CA THR A 150 -8.24 17.14 3.84
C THR A 150 -8.06 17.44 2.36
N LEU A 151 -8.66 16.62 1.53
CA LEU A 151 -8.75 16.79 0.07
C LEU A 151 -10.13 17.35 -0.28
N LYS A 152 -10.17 18.47 -1.00
CA LYS A 152 -11.40 19.10 -1.45
C LYS A 152 -11.32 19.45 -2.94
N ILE A 153 -12.33 19.09 -3.71
CA ILE A 153 -12.45 19.50 -5.10
C ILE A 153 -13.01 20.93 -5.12
N LEU A 154 -12.22 21.87 -5.65
CA LEU A 154 -12.64 23.27 -5.78
C LEU A 154 -13.39 23.51 -7.09
N ASN A 155 -12.93 22.88 -8.17
CA ASN A 155 -13.49 22.95 -9.52
C ASN A 155 -12.99 21.77 -10.35
N GLU A 156 -13.36 21.76 -11.66
CA GLU A 156 -13.03 20.67 -12.59
C GLU A 156 -11.55 20.33 -12.71
N ASN A 157 -10.67 21.26 -12.39
CA ASN A 157 -9.23 21.12 -12.62
C ASN A 157 -8.39 21.33 -11.35
N THR A 158 -9.00 21.57 -10.19
CA THR A 158 -8.25 21.97 -9.00
C THR A 158 -8.68 21.16 -7.77
N LEU A 159 -7.71 20.48 -7.18
CA LEU A 159 -7.79 19.83 -5.88
C LEU A 159 -7.11 20.71 -4.84
N ASN A 160 -7.81 21.06 -3.79
CA ASN A 160 -7.23 21.70 -2.61
C ASN A 160 -6.82 20.62 -1.60
N ILE A 161 -5.61 20.74 -1.09
CA ILE A 161 -5.01 19.88 -0.07
C ILE A 161 -4.74 20.77 1.13
N SER A 162 -5.42 20.54 2.24
CA SER A 162 -5.28 21.36 3.43
C SER A 162 -5.09 20.54 4.69
N SER A 163 -4.32 21.07 5.62
CA SER A 163 -4.22 20.56 6.98
C SER A 163 -4.43 21.71 7.96
N THR A 164 -5.09 21.46 9.07
CA THR A 164 -5.35 22.49 10.08
C THR A 164 -4.94 21.97 11.45
N ASN A 165 -4.01 22.66 12.08
CA ASN A 165 -3.67 22.48 13.48
C ASN A 165 -4.17 23.67 14.27
N LYS A 166 -4.93 23.43 15.34
CA LYS A 166 -5.54 24.48 16.17
C LYS A 166 -4.53 25.40 16.85
N ASP A 167 -3.32 24.88 17.11
CA ASP A 167 -2.30 25.57 17.92
C ASP A 167 -1.25 26.29 17.07
N ILE A 168 -1.00 25.83 15.83
CA ILE A 168 0.13 26.29 15.01
C ILE A 168 -0.34 26.93 13.71
N GLY A 169 -1.60 26.76 13.34
CA GLY A 169 -2.14 27.20 12.06
C GLY A 169 -2.30 26.08 11.05
N GLY A 170 -2.54 26.37 9.79
CA GLY A 170 -2.78 25.39 8.74
C GLY A 170 -2.01 25.70 7.47
N GLY A 171 -1.73 24.66 6.68
CA GLY A 171 -1.25 24.75 5.32
C GLY A 171 -2.38 24.47 4.33
N SER A 172 -2.33 25.13 3.18
CA SER A 172 -3.26 24.88 2.07
C SER A 172 -2.51 25.00 0.75
N GLU A 173 -2.62 23.95 -0.07
CA GLU A 173 -1.97 23.85 -1.37
C GLU A 173 -3.01 23.50 -2.43
N GLU A 174 -2.81 23.96 -3.64
CA GLU A 174 -3.66 23.64 -4.79
C GLU A 174 -2.85 22.82 -5.81
N VAL A 175 -3.47 21.76 -6.32
CA VAL A 175 -2.86 20.86 -7.31
C VAL A 175 -3.81 20.72 -8.49
N ASP A 176 -3.26 20.83 -9.71
CA ASP A 176 -4.00 20.59 -10.93
C ASP A 176 -4.36 19.10 -11.04
N ILE A 177 -5.64 18.85 -11.35
CA ILE A 177 -6.20 17.51 -11.53
C ILE A 177 -7.01 17.43 -12.82
N LYS A 178 -7.31 16.20 -13.24
CA LYS A 178 -8.31 15.90 -14.25
C LYS A 178 -9.32 14.93 -13.68
N ILE A 179 -10.59 15.33 -13.69
CA ILE A 179 -11.68 14.45 -13.25
C ILE A 179 -12.09 13.54 -14.41
N LEU A 180 -12.26 12.24 -14.10
CA LEU A 180 -12.65 11.20 -15.03
C LEU A 180 -13.99 10.62 -14.59
N GLY A 181 -14.94 10.46 -15.53
CA GLY A 181 -16.15 9.64 -15.34
C GLY A 181 -17.36 10.30 -14.73
N LEU A 182 -17.37 11.63 -14.48
CA LEU A 182 -18.57 12.35 -14.01
C LEU A 182 -18.76 13.73 -14.68
N GLU A 183 -20.03 14.15 -14.80
CA GLU A 183 -20.38 15.56 -15.04
C GLU A 183 -20.18 16.35 -13.74
N VAL A 184 -19.34 17.35 -13.80
CA VAL A 184 -18.72 18.08 -12.67
C VAL A 184 -19.69 18.77 -11.71
N GLY A 185 -20.98 18.88 -12.05
CA GLY A 185 -21.96 19.64 -11.26
C GLY A 185 -22.08 19.21 -9.79
N ASP A 186 -21.80 17.95 -9.46
CA ASP A 186 -22.06 17.39 -8.12
C ASP A 186 -20.84 17.33 -7.20
N LEU A 187 -19.61 17.65 -7.70
CA LEU A 187 -18.37 17.47 -6.93
C LEU A 187 -17.85 18.67 -6.15
N THR A 188 -18.43 19.87 -6.34
CA THR A 188 -17.96 21.09 -5.68
C THR A 188 -18.05 21.08 -4.15
N ASN A 189 -18.75 20.11 -3.58
CA ASN A 189 -18.86 19.90 -2.13
C ASN A 189 -18.15 18.62 -1.66
N PHE A 190 -17.41 17.93 -2.56
CA PHE A 190 -16.70 16.73 -2.15
C PHE A 190 -15.49 17.09 -1.31
N GLU A 191 -15.46 16.54 -0.10
CA GLU A 191 -14.37 16.70 0.85
C GLU A 191 -14.15 15.40 1.59
N ILE A 192 -12.88 14.99 1.72
CA ILE A 192 -12.49 13.78 2.43
C ILE A 192 -11.16 13.98 3.15
N SER A 193 -11.04 13.42 4.36
CA SER A 193 -9.83 13.54 5.16
C SER A 193 -9.14 12.18 5.34
N PHE A 194 -7.82 12.21 5.28
CA PHE A 194 -6.95 11.02 5.43
C PHE A 194 -5.90 11.24 6.49
N ASN A 195 -5.39 10.13 7.01
CA ASN A 195 -4.09 10.12 7.66
C ASN A 195 -3.02 10.44 6.61
N THR A 196 -2.32 11.54 6.78
CA THR A 196 -1.34 12.03 5.80
C THR A 196 -0.24 11.03 5.51
N ASN A 197 0.33 10.39 6.54
CA ASN A 197 1.36 9.39 6.36
C ASN A 197 0.87 8.18 5.56
N PHE A 198 -0.37 7.74 5.80
CA PHE A 198 -0.94 6.62 5.06
C PHE A 198 -1.16 6.97 3.59
N LEU A 199 -1.62 8.19 3.32
CA LEU A 199 -1.82 8.67 1.95
C LEU A 199 -0.49 8.81 1.21
N ILE A 200 0.53 9.43 1.80
CA ILE A 200 1.87 9.56 1.22
C ILE A 200 2.45 8.19 0.91
N GLN A 201 2.52 7.29 1.89
CA GLN A 201 3.05 5.93 1.69
C GLN A 201 2.30 5.15 0.61
N GLY A 202 0.97 5.30 0.55
CA GLY A 202 0.16 4.68 -0.49
C GLY A 202 0.50 5.20 -1.88
N ILE A 203 0.65 6.52 -2.05
CA ILE A 203 1.00 7.13 -3.34
C ILE A 203 2.44 6.79 -3.75
N GLU A 204 3.38 6.81 -2.81
CA GLU A 204 4.81 6.52 -3.09
C GLU A 204 5.04 5.14 -3.72
N VAL A 205 4.28 4.13 -3.30
CA VAL A 205 4.46 2.75 -3.79
C VAL A 205 3.75 2.46 -5.11
N LEU A 206 2.87 3.35 -5.59
CA LEU A 206 2.21 3.18 -6.88
C LEU A 206 3.22 3.39 -8.02
N ASP A 207 3.09 2.56 -9.06
CA ASP A 207 3.83 2.77 -10.31
C ASP A 207 3.20 3.93 -11.09
N GLY A 208 3.98 4.52 -12.00
CA GLY A 208 3.51 5.60 -12.85
C GLY A 208 3.87 7.00 -12.35
N SER A 209 3.59 7.98 -13.19
CA SER A 209 3.83 9.41 -12.94
C SER A 209 2.54 10.18 -12.64
N THR A 210 1.40 9.52 -12.82
CA THR A 210 0.05 10.05 -12.54
C THR A 210 -0.79 8.98 -11.89
#